data_84402037df86ceacadf0d73816d5cf7d
#
_entry.id   84402037df86ceacadf0d73816d5cf7d
#
_cell.length_a   1.000
_cell.length_b   1.000
_cell.length_c   1.000
_cell.angle_alpha   90.00
_cell.angle_beta   90.00
_cell.angle_gamma   90.00
#
_symmetry.space_group_name_H-M   'P 1'
#
loop_
_entity.id
_entity.type
_entity.pdbx_description
1 polymer ?
#
loop_
_entity_poly.entity_id
_entity_poly.type
_entity_poly.pdbx_seq_one_letter_code
_entity_poly.pdbx_strand_id
1 'polypeptide(L)'
;YGNTNPDLMPMIKELESRGLIDKAFEYEPNIFTDDNGNVKWQSGTFNEIQKRQLGLEIARANGCDTYMTLDCDELYDSTQFKWAMEDFETGNYDTSFTRLLTYYKKPTLQLTPPETWYQPLFYKIKKDTKFEFLDDYPVVTDRTKMVKAGHCRVYKQDEIVQHHFAYVRHNLDSKVTNSSAQSDEKSKEAVKYHFNNWSSVNDGAIMIGMQKYGLKEVENKFDIDLNRPFKRSEGF
;
A
#
# COMPACT_ATOMS: atom_id res chain seq x y z
N TYR A 1 -0.20 -1.32 17.35
CA TYR A 1 -0.59 0.04 16.96
C TYR A 1 -2.08 0.17 17.14
N GLY A 2 -2.52 0.79 18.24
CA GLY A 2 -3.94 1.02 18.52
C GLY A 2 -4.55 1.91 17.45
N ASN A 3 -5.73 1.53 16.96
CA ASN A 3 -6.50 2.39 16.08
C ASN A 3 -7.05 3.57 16.90
N THR A 4 -6.67 4.78 16.54
CA THR A 4 -7.14 6.01 17.19
C THR A 4 -8.37 6.61 16.51
N ASN A 5 -8.83 6.04 15.38
CA ASN A 5 -10.04 6.50 14.70
C ASN A 5 -11.28 5.78 15.25
N PRO A 6 -12.16 6.46 16.02
CA PRO A 6 -13.34 5.85 16.59
C PRO A 6 -14.36 5.36 15.54
N ASP A 7 -14.30 5.89 14.31
CA ASP A 7 -15.23 5.53 13.24
C ASP A 7 -14.79 4.26 12.47
N LEU A 8 -13.57 3.78 12.67
CA LEU A 8 -13.05 2.66 11.88
C LEU A 8 -13.85 1.38 12.12
N MET A 9 -14.08 0.98 13.35
CA MET A 9 -14.83 -0.27 13.64
C MET A 9 -16.28 -0.20 13.20
N PRO A 10 -17.03 0.89 13.42
CA PRO A 10 -18.34 1.08 12.80
C PRO A 10 -18.33 0.96 11.29
N MET A 11 -17.38 1.58 10.61
CA MET A 11 -17.22 1.51 9.17
C MET A 11 -16.93 0.07 8.69
N ILE A 12 -16.02 -0.65 9.32
CA ILE A 12 -15.71 -2.04 8.98
C ILE A 12 -16.95 -2.92 9.11
N LYS A 13 -17.69 -2.81 10.21
CA LYS A 13 -18.95 -3.57 10.41
C LYS A 13 -20.00 -3.25 9.35
N GLU A 14 -20.09 -2.00 8.92
CA GLU A 14 -20.98 -1.62 7.83
C GLU A 14 -20.55 -2.28 6.51
N LEU A 15 -19.24 -2.25 6.17
CA LEU A 15 -18.72 -2.89 4.96
C LEU A 15 -18.93 -4.42 4.97
N GLU A 16 -18.76 -5.07 6.12
CA GLU A 16 -19.08 -6.49 6.29
C GLU A 16 -20.59 -6.76 6.09
N SER A 17 -21.46 -5.93 6.69
CA SER A 17 -22.90 -6.09 6.58
C SER A 17 -23.42 -5.92 5.14
N ARG A 18 -22.70 -5.17 4.32
CA ARG A 18 -22.99 -4.96 2.89
C ARG A 18 -22.34 -6.00 1.98
N GLY A 19 -21.59 -6.96 2.54
CA GLY A 19 -20.84 -7.95 1.76
C GLY A 19 -19.72 -7.35 0.90
N LEU A 20 -19.21 -6.17 1.25
CA LEU A 20 -18.08 -5.52 0.57
C LEU A 20 -16.74 -6.02 1.09
N ILE A 21 -16.72 -6.56 2.30
CA ILE A 21 -15.63 -7.35 2.86
C ILE A 21 -16.23 -8.61 3.49
N ASP A 22 -15.58 -9.73 3.34
CA ASP A 22 -16.05 -11.00 3.89
C ASP A 22 -15.88 -11.06 5.40
N LYS A 23 -14.72 -10.60 5.90
CA LYS A 23 -14.42 -10.60 7.32
C LYS A 23 -13.27 -9.68 7.68
N ALA A 24 -13.38 -9.02 8.83
CA ALA A 24 -12.31 -8.30 9.48
C ALA A 24 -11.64 -9.15 10.56
N PHE A 25 -10.34 -9.04 10.69
CA PHE A 25 -9.54 -9.68 11.72
C PHE A 25 -8.72 -8.66 12.47
N GLU A 26 -8.75 -8.74 13.78
CA GLU A 26 -7.85 -7.96 14.62
C GLU A 26 -6.50 -8.66 14.71
N TYR A 27 -5.43 -7.88 14.66
CA TYR A 27 -4.07 -8.35 14.83
C TYR A 27 -3.44 -7.65 16.02
N GLU A 28 -3.00 -8.42 17.02
CA GLU A 28 -2.23 -7.87 18.14
C GLU A 28 -0.75 -7.74 17.76
N PRO A 29 -0.21 -6.51 17.74
CA PRO A 29 1.16 -6.29 17.33
C PRO A 29 2.15 -6.73 18.40
N ASN A 30 3.27 -7.32 17.97
CA ASN A 30 4.43 -7.53 18.81
C ASN A 30 5.24 -6.23 18.90
N ILE A 31 5.56 -5.81 20.12
CA ILE A 31 6.33 -4.59 20.37
C ILE A 31 7.70 -4.98 20.92
N PHE A 32 8.76 -4.65 20.17
CA PHE A 32 10.13 -4.80 20.61
C PHE A 32 10.65 -3.43 21.05
N THR A 33 11.26 -3.36 22.23
CA THR A 33 11.85 -2.13 22.77
C THR A 33 13.37 -2.27 22.89
N ASP A 34 14.05 -1.13 22.89
CA ASP A 34 15.45 -1.04 23.28
C ASP A 34 15.58 -0.99 24.82
N ASP A 35 16.82 -0.91 25.32
CA ASP A 35 17.11 -0.88 26.76
C ASP A 35 16.57 0.39 27.46
N ASN A 36 16.21 1.43 26.69
CA ASN A 36 15.60 2.66 27.19
C ASN A 36 14.06 2.66 27.06
N GLY A 37 13.46 1.55 26.61
CA GLY A 37 12.03 1.43 26.42
C GLY A 37 11.49 2.02 25.11
N ASN A 38 12.34 2.49 24.20
CA ASN A 38 11.87 2.99 22.90
C ASN A 38 11.52 1.83 21.95
N VAL A 39 10.45 1.98 21.20
CA VAL A 39 10.01 0.97 20.22
C VAL A 39 11.02 0.88 19.08
N LYS A 40 11.55 -0.31 18.85
CA LYS A 40 12.48 -0.58 17.74
C LYS A 40 11.72 -0.59 16.40
N TRP A 41 12.34 -0.08 15.34
CA TRP A 41 11.79 -0.07 13.98
C TRP A 41 11.49 -1.49 13.45
N GLN A 42 12.24 -2.49 13.90
CA GLN A 42 12.01 -3.91 13.58
C GLN A 42 10.61 -4.37 13.97
N SER A 43 10.00 -3.74 15.00
CA SER A 43 8.62 -4.05 15.39
C SER A 43 7.64 -3.78 14.23
N GLY A 44 7.81 -2.67 13.52
CA GLY A 44 6.99 -2.33 12.36
C GLY A 44 7.13 -3.37 11.24
N THR A 45 8.35 -3.64 10.81
CA THR A 45 8.65 -4.62 9.75
C THR A 45 8.13 -6.02 10.11
N PHE A 46 8.40 -6.47 11.33
CA PHE A 46 7.93 -7.77 11.81
C PHE A 46 6.40 -7.86 11.77
N ASN A 47 5.71 -6.88 12.32
CA ASN A 47 4.25 -6.86 12.38
C ASN A 47 3.60 -6.78 10.98
N GLU A 48 4.20 -6.04 10.04
CA GLU A 48 3.71 -6.02 8.66
C GLU A 48 3.81 -7.40 7.99
N ILE A 49 4.92 -8.10 8.16
CA ILE A 49 5.08 -9.49 7.67
C ILE A 49 4.05 -10.41 8.34
N GLN A 50 3.90 -10.34 9.67
CA GLN A 50 2.97 -11.21 10.39
C GLN A 50 1.50 -10.98 10.00
N LYS A 51 1.08 -9.72 9.81
CA LYS A 51 -0.26 -9.41 9.32
C LYS A 51 -0.54 -10.02 7.94
N ARG A 52 0.42 -9.87 7.02
CA ARG A 52 0.32 -10.43 5.66
C ARG A 52 0.32 -11.95 5.69
N GLN A 53 1.16 -12.55 6.55
CA GLN A 53 1.19 -13.99 6.74
C GLN A 53 -0.13 -14.53 7.30
N LEU A 54 -0.72 -13.84 8.28
CA LEU A 54 -2.04 -14.20 8.82
C LEU A 54 -3.12 -14.16 7.71
N GLY A 55 -3.14 -13.12 6.90
CA GLY A 55 -4.06 -13.02 5.76
C GLY A 55 -3.86 -14.17 4.74
N LEU A 56 -2.61 -14.49 4.42
CA LEU A 56 -2.28 -15.62 3.53
C LEU A 56 -2.74 -16.96 4.11
N GLU A 57 -2.56 -17.21 5.42
CA GLU A 57 -3.01 -18.46 6.06
C GLU A 57 -4.54 -18.56 6.08
N ILE A 58 -5.23 -17.45 6.30
CA ILE A 58 -6.69 -17.40 6.23
C ILE A 58 -7.16 -17.72 4.79
N ALA A 59 -6.56 -17.11 3.77
CA ALA A 59 -6.88 -17.38 2.37
C ALA A 59 -6.61 -18.86 2.02
N ARG A 60 -5.47 -19.40 2.44
CA ARG A 60 -5.12 -20.82 2.27
C ARG A 60 -6.14 -21.75 2.94
N ALA A 61 -6.55 -21.47 4.16
CA ALA A 61 -7.54 -22.26 4.90
C ALA A 61 -8.94 -22.22 4.26
N ASN A 62 -9.24 -21.17 3.51
CA ASN A 62 -10.49 -21.02 2.73
C ASN A 62 -10.37 -21.56 1.29
N GLY A 63 -9.28 -22.24 0.95
CA GLY A 63 -9.11 -22.88 -0.35
C GLY A 63 -8.84 -21.91 -1.51
N CYS A 64 -8.36 -20.70 -1.23
CA CYS A 64 -7.94 -19.79 -2.28
C CYS A 64 -6.62 -20.25 -2.91
N ASP A 65 -6.49 -20.06 -4.22
CA ASP A 65 -5.29 -20.39 -4.99
C ASP A 65 -4.35 -19.20 -5.17
N THR A 66 -4.90 -18.00 -5.08
CA THR A 66 -4.19 -16.74 -5.30
C THR A 66 -4.47 -15.79 -4.16
N TYR A 67 -3.46 -15.04 -3.76
CA TYR A 67 -3.52 -14.03 -2.71
C TYR A 67 -3.01 -12.69 -3.25
N MET A 68 -3.52 -11.61 -2.70
CA MET A 68 -3.08 -10.26 -2.98
C MET A 68 -3.03 -9.46 -1.67
N THR A 69 -2.02 -8.60 -1.52
CA THR A 69 -2.01 -7.57 -0.48
C THR A 69 -2.43 -6.24 -1.09
N LEU A 70 -3.35 -5.54 -0.42
CA LEU A 70 -3.83 -4.23 -0.88
C LEU A 70 -3.92 -3.28 0.32
N ASP A 71 -3.26 -2.14 0.22
CA ASP A 71 -3.40 -1.06 1.18
C ASP A 71 -4.55 -0.13 0.75
N CYS A 72 -5.21 0.55 1.71
CA CYS A 72 -6.41 1.35 1.44
C CYS A 72 -6.20 2.55 0.50
N ASP A 73 -4.94 2.92 0.27
CA ASP A 73 -4.53 4.00 -0.63
C ASP A 73 -3.96 3.50 -1.96
N GLU A 74 -4.19 2.23 -2.30
CA GLU A 74 -3.78 1.57 -3.54
C GLU A 74 -5.00 1.20 -4.38
N LEU A 75 -5.03 1.64 -5.64
CA LEU A 75 -6.14 1.37 -6.57
C LEU A 75 -5.60 0.86 -7.91
N TYR A 76 -6.45 0.13 -8.62
CA TYR A 76 -6.16 -0.42 -9.95
C TYR A 76 -7.32 -0.13 -10.91
N ASP A 77 -7.02 0.03 -12.19
CA ASP A 77 -8.03 0.01 -13.23
C ASP A 77 -8.66 -1.39 -13.29
N SER A 78 -9.97 -1.46 -13.27
CA SER A 78 -10.70 -2.73 -13.19
C SER A 78 -10.49 -3.62 -14.42
N THR A 79 -10.30 -3.03 -15.60
CA THR A 79 -10.06 -3.77 -16.85
C THR A 79 -8.65 -4.35 -16.86
N GLN A 80 -7.65 -3.52 -16.51
CA GLN A 80 -6.26 -3.97 -16.39
C GLN A 80 -6.13 -5.05 -15.30
N PHE A 81 -6.85 -4.86 -14.17
CA PHE A 81 -6.79 -5.80 -13.06
C PHE A 81 -7.34 -7.18 -13.44
N LYS A 82 -8.50 -7.23 -14.09
CA LYS A 82 -9.10 -8.49 -14.56
C LYS A 82 -8.18 -9.22 -15.55
N TRP A 83 -7.65 -8.48 -16.51
CA TRP A 83 -6.71 -9.04 -17.47
C TRP A 83 -5.44 -9.60 -16.80
N ALA A 84 -4.85 -8.84 -15.87
CA ALA A 84 -3.64 -9.27 -15.16
C ALA A 84 -3.87 -10.49 -14.27
N MET A 85 -5.06 -10.61 -13.68
CA MET A 85 -5.45 -11.78 -12.88
C MET A 85 -5.55 -13.03 -13.78
N GLU A 86 -6.19 -12.92 -14.93
CA GLU A 86 -6.28 -14.02 -15.91
C GLU A 86 -4.90 -14.42 -16.45
N ASP A 87 -4.02 -13.44 -16.77
CA ASP A 87 -2.64 -13.69 -17.21
C ASP A 87 -1.83 -14.39 -16.10
N PHE A 88 -1.98 -13.96 -14.86
CA PHE A 88 -1.30 -14.57 -13.71
C PHE A 88 -1.72 -16.02 -13.48
N GLU A 89 -3.02 -16.30 -13.53
CA GLU A 89 -3.58 -17.65 -13.34
C GLU A 89 -3.15 -18.61 -14.44
N THR A 90 -3.21 -18.18 -15.70
CA THR A 90 -2.87 -18.99 -16.85
C THR A 90 -1.37 -19.16 -17.05
N GLY A 91 -0.56 -18.18 -16.66
CA GLY A 91 0.89 -18.19 -16.84
C GLY A 91 1.67 -19.02 -15.82
N ASN A 92 0.98 -19.60 -14.83
CA ASN A 92 1.59 -20.43 -13.77
C ASN A 92 2.75 -19.74 -13.05
N TYR A 93 2.60 -18.46 -12.74
CA TYR A 93 3.56 -17.68 -11.99
C TYR A 93 3.46 -17.94 -10.48
N ASP A 94 4.56 -17.75 -9.75
CA ASP A 94 4.59 -17.79 -8.29
C ASP A 94 4.19 -16.46 -7.68
N THR A 95 4.67 -15.39 -8.30
CA THR A 95 4.32 -14.01 -7.92
C THR A 95 4.36 -13.09 -9.13
N SER A 96 3.73 -11.94 -9.00
CA SER A 96 3.80 -10.90 -10.03
C SER A 96 4.07 -9.53 -9.43
N PHE A 97 4.58 -8.63 -10.28
CA PHE A 97 4.97 -7.28 -9.91
C PHE A 97 4.46 -6.28 -10.92
N THR A 98 4.07 -5.10 -10.43
CA THR A 98 3.65 -3.97 -11.26
C THR A 98 4.41 -2.71 -10.91
N ARG A 99 4.41 -1.73 -11.81
CA ARG A 99 4.88 -0.36 -11.53
C ARG A 99 3.84 0.37 -10.70
N LEU A 100 4.26 1.50 -10.11
CA LEU A 100 3.34 2.37 -9.38
C LEU A 100 3.39 3.80 -9.93
N LEU A 101 2.25 4.47 -9.82
CA LEU A 101 2.06 5.89 -10.10
C LEU A 101 1.63 6.55 -8.79
N THR A 102 2.49 7.37 -8.23
CA THR A 102 2.23 8.02 -6.94
C THR A 102 1.63 9.40 -7.14
N TYR A 103 0.60 9.70 -6.36
CA TYR A 103 -0.13 10.96 -6.39
C TYR A 103 0.19 11.80 -5.14
N TYR A 104 0.15 13.14 -5.30
CA TYR A 104 0.58 14.05 -4.26
C TYR A 104 -0.42 15.18 -4.04
N LYS A 105 -0.86 15.40 -2.80
CA LYS A 105 -1.84 16.42 -2.38
C LYS A 105 -3.23 16.28 -2.98
N LYS A 106 -3.32 16.07 -4.29
CA LYS A 106 -4.58 15.94 -5.02
C LYS A 106 -4.56 14.67 -5.88
N PRO A 107 -5.70 14.04 -6.13
CA PRO A 107 -5.78 12.87 -7.01
C PRO A 107 -5.47 13.17 -8.48
N THR A 108 -5.37 14.46 -8.82
CA THR A 108 -5.01 14.95 -10.16
C THR A 108 -3.54 15.34 -10.30
N LEU A 109 -2.72 15.24 -9.25
CA LEU A 109 -1.31 15.58 -9.31
C LEU A 109 -0.45 14.32 -9.12
N GLN A 110 0.20 13.91 -10.19
CA GLN A 110 1.03 12.69 -10.24
C GLN A 110 2.52 13.05 -10.25
N LEU A 111 3.33 12.28 -9.53
CA LEU A 111 4.80 12.40 -9.56
C LEU A 111 5.36 12.15 -10.96
N THR A 112 6.34 12.94 -11.35
CA THR A 112 7.07 12.80 -12.61
C THR A 112 8.58 13.03 -12.44
N PRO A 113 9.46 12.15 -12.98
CA PRO A 113 9.12 10.86 -13.58
C PRO A 113 8.43 9.93 -12.58
N PRO A 114 7.74 8.87 -13.04
CA PRO A 114 7.24 7.82 -12.13
C PRO A 114 8.36 7.19 -11.32
N GLU A 115 8.02 6.71 -10.13
CA GLU A 115 8.98 5.98 -9.29
C GLU A 115 9.47 4.71 -10.01
N THR A 116 10.75 4.40 -9.81
CA THR A 116 11.38 3.24 -10.48
C THR A 116 11.13 1.91 -9.79
N TRP A 117 10.53 1.97 -8.60
CA TRP A 117 10.22 0.80 -7.79
C TRP A 117 9.05 -0.03 -8.35
N TYR A 118 8.99 -1.27 -7.91
CA TYR A 118 7.88 -2.17 -8.18
C TYR A 118 7.05 -2.41 -6.92
N GLN A 119 5.82 -2.92 -7.13
CA GLN A 119 4.98 -3.47 -6.08
C GLN A 119 4.62 -4.91 -6.42
N PRO A 120 4.72 -5.83 -5.47
CA PRO A 120 4.14 -7.15 -5.63
C PRO A 120 2.62 -7.03 -5.79
N LEU A 121 2.05 -7.83 -6.70
CA LEU A 121 0.63 -7.76 -7.04
C LEU A 121 -0.10 -9.04 -6.63
N PHE A 122 0.22 -10.17 -7.24
CA PHE A 122 -0.38 -11.47 -6.96
C PHE A 122 0.65 -12.46 -6.44
N TYR A 123 0.17 -13.40 -5.61
CA TYR A 123 0.97 -14.51 -5.07
C TYR A 123 0.21 -15.81 -5.25
N LYS A 124 0.85 -16.83 -5.81
CA LYS A 124 0.31 -18.19 -5.85
C LYS A 124 0.38 -18.79 -4.45
N ILE A 125 -0.74 -19.29 -3.95
CA ILE A 125 -0.78 -19.97 -2.66
C ILE A 125 -0.30 -21.41 -2.84
N LYS A 126 0.93 -21.66 -2.39
CA LYS A 126 1.53 -23.01 -2.28
C LYS A 126 1.71 -23.36 -0.79
N LYS A 127 1.99 -24.61 -0.49
CA LYS A 127 2.22 -25.08 0.88
C LYS A 127 3.32 -24.30 1.63
N ASP A 128 4.34 -23.90 0.89
CA ASP A 128 5.54 -23.21 1.38
C ASP A 128 5.55 -21.69 1.10
N THR A 129 4.51 -21.15 0.46
CA THR A 129 4.41 -19.70 0.26
C THR A 129 4.33 -19.00 1.62
N LYS A 130 5.26 -18.08 1.85
CA LYS A 130 5.33 -17.26 3.08
C LYS A 130 5.94 -15.90 2.79
N PHE A 131 5.52 -14.91 3.57
CA PHE A 131 6.10 -13.57 3.53
C PHE A 131 7.43 -13.52 4.28
N GLU A 132 8.42 -12.90 3.63
CA GLU A 132 9.76 -12.72 4.18
C GLU A 132 10.27 -11.33 3.83
N PHE A 133 11.18 -10.80 4.65
CA PHE A 133 11.88 -9.57 4.30
C PHE A 133 13.02 -9.92 3.33
N LEU A 134 12.77 -9.72 2.04
CA LEU A 134 13.72 -10.05 0.98
C LEU A 134 14.21 -8.79 0.27
N ASP A 135 15.47 -8.83 -0.11
CA ASP A 135 16.16 -7.79 -0.90
C ASP A 135 16.55 -8.40 -2.25
N ASP A 136 15.54 -8.70 -3.05
CA ASP A 136 15.68 -9.41 -4.32
C ASP A 136 15.12 -8.58 -5.48
N TYR A 137 15.34 -9.03 -6.73
CA TYR A 137 14.78 -8.41 -7.91
C TYR A 137 13.37 -8.94 -8.21
N PRO A 138 12.44 -8.09 -8.67
CA PRO A 138 12.58 -6.63 -8.87
C PRO A 138 12.61 -5.86 -7.54
N VAL A 139 13.32 -4.73 -7.51
CA VAL A 139 13.41 -3.89 -6.31
C VAL A 139 12.05 -3.27 -6.02
N VAL A 140 11.50 -3.57 -4.85
CA VAL A 140 10.15 -3.15 -4.43
C VAL A 140 10.19 -2.01 -3.43
N THR A 141 9.09 -1.24 -3.36
CA THR A 141 8.94 -0.17 -2.36
C THR A 141 8.76 -0.71 -0.95
N ASP A 142 8.07 -1.83 -0.81
CA ASP A 142 7.79 -2.47 0.48
C ASP A 142 8.28 -3.93 0.49
N ARG A 143 9.46 -4.14 1.06
CA ARG A 143 10.08 -5.46 1.18
C ARG A 143 9.30 -6.44 2.06
N THR A 144 8.39 -5.95 2.89
CA THR A 144 7.54 -6.80 3.73
C THR A 144 6.41 -7.46 2.94
N LYS A 145 6.22 -7.05 1.67
CA LYS A 145 5.31 -7.67 0.69
C LYS A 145 5.98 -8.77 -0.16
N MET A 146 7.20 -9.18 0.15
CA MET A 146 7.93 -10.17 -0.65
C MET A 146 7.66 -11.60 -0.19
N VAL A 147 7.63 -12.49 -1.18
CA VAL A 147 7.65 -13.95 -0.99
C VAL A 147 8.81 -14.53 -1.79
N LYS A 148 9.40 -15.62 -1.32
CA LYS A 148 10.38 -16.36 -2.14
C LYS A 148 9.66 -17.03 -3.30
N ALA A 149 10.06 -16.70 -4.53
CA ALA A 149 9.42 -17.17 -5.75
C ALA A 149 10.45 -17.59 -6.78
N GLY A 150 10.13 -18.62 -7.56
CA GLY A 150 10.98 -19.13 -8.65
C GLY A 150 10.61 -18.53 -10.00
N HIS A 151 9.31 -18.35 -10.28
CA HIS A 151 8.80 -17.88 -11.56
C HIS A 151 7.95 -16.62 -11.37
N CYS A 152 8.49 -15.48 -11.78
CA CYS A 152 7.89 -14.17 -11.56
C CYS A 152 7.40 -13.53 -12.85
N ARG A 153 6.24 -12.88 -12.81
CA ARG A 153 5.72 -12.01 -13.87
C ARG A 153 5.97 -10.55 -13.50
N VAL A 154 6.70 -9.83 -14.33
CA VAL A 154 6.86 -8.38 -14.17
C VAL A 154 6.05 -7.69 -15.25
N TYR A 155 4.96 -7.04 -14.85
CA TYR A 155 4.08 -6.33 -15.77
C TYR A 155 4.68 -5.00 -16.21
N LYS A 156 4.42 -4.66 -17.48
CA LYS A 156 4.69 -3.31 -17.98
C LYS A 156 3.62 -2.33 -17.49
N GLN A 157 3.94 -1.04 -17.52
CA GLN A 157 3.04 0.01 -17.05
C GLN A 157 1.75 0.15 -17.89
N ASP A 158 1.80 -0.23 -19.17
CA ASP A 158 0.65 -0.25 -20.06
C ASP A 158 -0.23 -1.51 -19.91
N GLU A 159 0.31 -2.57 -19.33
CA GLU A 159 -0.45 -3.78 -19.01
C GLU A 159 -1.27 -3.62 -17.74
N ILE A 160 -0.63 -3.26 -16.64
CA ILE A 160 -1.26 -2.90 -15.37
C ILE A 160 -0.34 -2.01 -14.54
N VAL A 161 -0.91 -1.03 -13.85
CA VAL A 161 -0.17 -0.15 -12.97
C VAL A 161 -0.96 0.10 -11.68
N GLN A 162 -0.25 0.14 -10.55
CA GLN A 162 -0.82 0.54 -9.28
C GLN A 162 -0.90 2.06 -9.19
N HIS A 163 -2.07 2.58 -8.84
CA HIS A 163 -2.28 3.99 -8.51
C HIS A 163 -2.21 4.15 -6.98
N HIS A 164 -1.15 4.82 -6.50
CA HIS A 164 -0.82 4.94 -5.09
C HIS A 164 -1.09 6.36 -4.58
N PHE A 165 -2.11 6.49 -3.74
CA PHE A 165 -2.59 7.77 -3.21
C PHE A 165 -2.05 8.09 -1.81
N ALA A 166 -0.90 7.56 -1.47
CA ALA A 166 -0.28 7.69 -0.16
C ALA A 166 -0.14 9.14 0.36
N TYR A 167 0.05 10.08 -0.55
CA TYR A 167 0.21 11.51 -0.23
C TYR A 167 -1.02 12.36 -0.61
N VAL A 168 -2.13 11.74 -1.01
CA VAL A 168 -3.41 12.43 -1.31
C VAL A 168 -4.23 12.46 -0.02
N ARG A 169 -3.96 13.46 0.81
CA ARG A 169 -4.59 13.62 2.14
C ARG A 169 -4.46 15.06 2.64
N HIS A 170 -5.24 15.44 3.65
CA HIS A 170 -5.19 16.78 4.22
C HIS A 170 -3.89 17.04 5.00
N ASN A 171 -3.39 16.05 5.73
CA ASN A 171 -2.12 16.11 6.45
C ASN A 171 -1.39 14.77 6.44
N LEU A 172 -0.10 14.78 6.77
CA LEU A 172 0.73 13.58 6.83
C LEU A 172 1.01 13.08 8.26
N ASP A 173 0.47 13.71 9.29
CA ASP A 173 0.88 13.42 10.67
C ASP A 173 0.72 11.96 11.04
N SER A 174 -0.47 11.40 10.85
CA SER A 174 -0.72 9.99 11.14
C SER A 174 0.11 9.05 10.25
N LYS A 175 0.29 9.38 8.97
CA LYS A 175 1.08 8.54 8.06
C LYS A 175 2.55 8.49 8.48
N VAL A 176 3.13 9.64 8.76
CA VAL A 176 4.56 9.73 9.11
C VAL A 176 4.81 9.11 10.48
N THR A 177 3.91 9.30 11.43
CA THR A 177 4.02 8.70 12.77
C THR A 177 3.94 7.18 12.72
N ASN A 178 3.08 6.62 11.87
CA ASN A 178 2.81 5.19 11.80
C ASN A 178 3.57 4.47 10.67
N SER A 179 4.38 5.18 9.88
CA SER A 179 5.13 4.57 8.78
C SER A 179 6.30 3.75 9.28
N SER A 180 6.34 2.48 8.88
CA SER A 180 7.49 1.59 9.09
C SER A 180 8.69 1.93 8.19
N ALA A 181 8.45 2.68 7.10
CA ALA A 181 9.48 2.99 6.10
C ALA A 181 10.41 4.16 6.50
N GLN A 182 10.02 4.97 7.49
CA GLN A 182 10.79 6.15 7.91
C GLN A 182 11.33 5.95 9.32
N SER A 183 12.62 5.64 9.40
CA SER A 183 13.29 5.25 10.64
C SER A 183 13.86 6.41 11.46
N ASP A 184 14.01 7.60 10.87
CA ASP A 184 14.61 8.74 11.57
C ASP A 184 13.69 9.98 11.60
N GLU A 185 13.71 10.69 12.72
CA GLU A 185 12.85 11.86 12.94
C GLU A 185 13.15 13.03 11.97
N LYS A 186 14.41 13.19 11.53
CA LYS A 186 14.77 14.27 10.60
C LYS A 186 14.11 14.05 9.23
N SER A 187 14.11 12.80 8.74
CA SER A 187 13.41 12.44 7.50
C SER A 187 11.91 12.64 7.62
N LYS A 188 11.32 12.28 8.75
CA LYS A 188 9.89 12.51 9.03
C LYS A 188 9.53 13.99 9.03
N GLU A 189 10.32 14.81 9.72
CA GLU A 189 10.12 16.26 9.78
C GLU A 189 10.29 16.90 8.41
N ALA A 190 11.28 16.48 7.62
CA ALA A 190 11.51 16.99 6.28
C ALA A 190 10.31 16.69 5.36
N VAL A 191 9.78 15.47 5.38
CA VAL A 191 8.59 15.08 4.59
C VAL A 191 7.37 15.90 5.01
N LYS A 192 7.13 16.07 6.31
CA LYS A 192 6.04 16.92 6.82
C LYS A 192 6.20 18.37 6.40
N TYR A 193 7.40 18.92 6.54
CA TYR A 193 7.71 20.28 6.15
C TYR A 193 7.42 20.53 4.67
N HIS A 194 7.97 19.70 3.79
CA HIS A 194 7.75 19.81 2.35
C HIS A 194 6.27 19.64 1.97
N PHE A 195 5.59 18.71 2.61
CA PHE A 195 4.16 18.52 2.39
C PHE A 195 3.33 19.74 2.81
N ASN A 196 3.58 20.30 4.00
CA ASN A 196 2.78 21.40 4.55
C ASN A 196 3.06 22.75 3.86
N ASN A 197 4.30 22.95 3.41
CA ASN A 197 4.72 24.18 2.74
C ASN A 197 4.66 24.11 1.21
N TRP A 198 4.20 23.00 0.66
CA TRP A 198 4.02 22.88 -0.76
C TRP A 198 2.92 23.81 -1.26
N SER A 199 3.20 24.56 -2.34
CA SER A 199 2.20 25.32 -3.07
C SER A 199 2.39 25.11 -4.56
N SER A 200 1.31 25.20 -5.33
CA SER A 200 1.34 25.08 -6.80
C SER A 200 2.11 26.20 -7.49
N VAL A 201 2.40 27.28 -6.78
CA VAL A 201 3.16 28.43 -7.28
C VAL A 201 4.67 28.22 -7.16
N ASN A 202 5.09 27.41 -6.19
CA ASN A 202 6.46 27.00 -6.09
C ASN A 202 6.62 25.75 -6.96
N ASP A 203 7.13 25.87 -8.16
CA ASP A 203 7.58 24.78 -9.05
C ASP A 203 8.62 23.86 -8.37
N GLY A 204 8.55 23.79 -7.05
CA GLY A 204 9.42 23.08 -6.17
C GLY A 204 9.29 21.59 -6.43
N ALA A 205 10.40 21.01 -6.78
CA ALA A 205 10.55 19.58 -6.78
C ALA A 205 10.17 19.02 -5.40
N ILE A 206 9.38 17.97 -5.42
CA ILE A 206 8.99 17.24 -4.24
C ILE A 206 10.10 16.25 -3.91
N MET A 207 10.48 16.23 -2.64
CA MET A 207 11.41 15.23 -2.12
C MET A 207 10.62 14.10 -1.47
N ILE A 208 10.80 12.88 -2.00
CA ILE A 208 10.32 11.65 -1.36
C ILE A 208 11.55 10.78 -1.11
N GLY A 209 11.89 10.60 0.14
CA GLY A 209 13.19 10.06 0.52
C GLY A 209 14.33 10.96 0.01
N MET A 210 15.27 10.39 -0.74
CA MET A 210 16.38 11.12 -1.36
C MET A 210 16.14 11.50 -2.83
N GLN A 211 14.95 11.19 -3.37
CA GLN A 211 14.63 11.43 -4.78
C GLN A 211 13.79 12.69 -4.95
N LYS A 212 14.10 13.41 -6.02
CA LYS A 212 13.46 14.65 -6.42
C LYS A 212 12.47 14.37 -7.56
N TYR A 213 11.22 14.80 -7.38
CA TYR A 213 10.15 14.63 -8.37
C TYR A 213 9.55 15.97 -8.74
N GLY A 214 9.11 16.08 -9.99
CA GLY A 214 8.13 17.09 -10.42
C GLY A 214 6.70 16.57 -10.25
N LEU A 215 5.73 17.40 -10.60
CA LEU A 215 4.33 17.02 -10.69
C LEU A 215 3.81 17.26 -12.10
N LYS A 216 2.97 16.37 -12.57
CA LYS A 216 2.14 16.57 -13.77
C LYS A 216 0.67 16.46 -13.41
N GLU A 217 -0.14 17.27 -14.08
CA GLU A 217 -1.59 17.20 -13.95
C GLU A 217 -2.13 16.01 -14.76
N VAL A 218 -3.06 15.26 -14.15
CA VAL A 218 -3.70 14.09 -14.75
C VAL A 218 -5.19 14.08 -14.39
N GLU A 219 -5.98 13.27 -15.07
CA GLU A 219 -7.39 13.03 -14.76
C GLU A 219 -7.57 12.36 -13.37
N ASN A 220 -8.65 12.73 -12.66
CA ASN A 220 -9.08 12.03 -11.45
C ASN A 220 -9.83 10.73 -11.81
N LYS A 221 -9.09 9.76 -12.29
CA LYS A 221 -9.61 8.50 -12.85
C LYS A 221 -10.52 7.72 -11.89
N PHE A 222 -10.34 7.86 -10.58
CA PHE A 222 -11.05 7.10 -9.55
C PHE A 222 -12.09 7.92 -8.78
N ASP A 223 -12.40 9.13 -9.26
CA ASP A 223 -13.35 10.05 -8.61
C ASP A 223 -13.09 10.24 -7.10
N ILE A 224 -11.81 10.38 -6.75
CA ILE A 224 -11.38 10.58 -5.36
C ILE A 224 -11.70 12.02 -4.95
N ASP A 225 -12.47 12.17 -3.88
CA ASP A 225 -12.80 13.44 -3.25
C ASP A 225 -12.45 13.40 -1.76
N LEU A 226 -11.40 14.12 -1.37
CA LEU A 226 -10.95 14.22 0.02
C LEU A 226 -11.94 14.96 0.95
N ASN A 227 -12.85 15.74 0.39
CA ASN A 227 -13.84 16.50 1.15
C ASN A 227 -15.18 15.75 1.26
N ARG A 228 -15.31 14.64 0.54
CA ARG A 228 -16.52 13.82 0.58
C ARG A 228 -16.59 13.12 1.94
N PRO A 229 -17.55 13.47 2.82
CA PRO A 229 -17.73 12.74 4.05
C PRO A 229 -18.03 11.27 3.71
N PHE A 230 -17.51 10.36 4.51
CA PHE A 230 -17.96 8.97 4.45
C PHE A 230 -19.47 8.98 4.70
N LYS A 231 -20.26 8.89 3.63
CA LYS A 231 -21.69 8.74 3.76
C LYS A 231 -21.96 7.30 4.15
N ARG A 232 -22.40 7.08 5.38
CA ARG A 232 -23.13 5.86 5.72
C ARG A 232 -24.25 5.77 4.69
N SER A 233 -24.20 4.76 3.84
CA SER A 233 -25.09 4.68 2.69
C SER A 233 -26.53 4.62 3.15
N GLU A 234 -27.32 5.58 2.71
CA GLU A 234 -28.74 5.38 2.51
C GLU A 234 -28.85 4.38 1.35
N GLY A 235 -29.10 3.11 1.66
CA GLY A 235 -29.36 1.96 0.83
C GLY A 235 -28.90 1.97 -0.65
N PHE A 236 -28.12 0.96 -1.01
CA PHE A 236 -28.15 0.42 -2.37
C PHE A 236 -29.22 -0.68 -2.42
#